data_d81fe1cd5176a2291570bbf730e501fc
#
_entry.id   d81fe1cd5176a2291570bbf730e501fc
#
_cell.length_a   1.000
_cell.length_b   1.000
_cell.length_c   1.000
_cell.angle_alpha   90.00
_cell.angle_beta   90.00
_cell.angle_gamma   90.00
#
_symmetry.space_group_name_H-M   'P 1'
#
loop_
_entity.id
_entity.type
_entity.pdbx_description
1 polymer ?
#
loop_
_entity_poly.entity_id
_entity_poly.type
_entity_poly.pdbx_seq_one_letter_code
_entity_poly.pdbx_strand_id
1 'polypeptide(L)'
;MNISSNKKRYIRILIILLLVTITAGAIFMFSMLGKSQERRNREYEVSLVNALKNSYQGIKEIKIMDPYYNDKPGSWSCDISVQFNDSQTITYGINHRLTYKENHDGLMKGNTNEEIDQQWSILQKHIGKTESTILVRYSNGETGEQ
;
A
#
# COMPACT_ATOMS: atom_id res chain seq x y z
N MET A 1 -37.02 28.46 -44.68
CA MET A 1 -37.07 26.99 -44.49
C MET A 1 -35.79 26.53 -43.83
N ASN A 2 -35.85 26.21 -42.52
CA ASN A 2 -34.66 26.06 -41.62
C ASN A 2 -34.34 24.60 -41.21
N ILE A 3 -34.60 23.63 -42.08
CA ILE A 3 -34.39 22.18 -41.77
C ILE A 3 -32.89 21.83 -41.65
N SER A 4 -32.02 22.47 -42.42
CA SER A 4 -30.59 22.22 -42.41
C SER A 4 -29.88 22.72 -41.13
N SER A 5 -30.31 23.85 -40.59
CA SER A 5 -29.76 24.44 -39.37
C SER A 5 -30.09 23.59 -38.13
N ASN A 6 -31.33 23.15 -38.02
CA ASN A 6 -31.77 22.30 -36.90
C ASN A 6 -31.04 20.94 -36.88
N LYS A 7 -30.86 20.33 -38.06
CA LYS A 7 -30.13 19.04 -38.17
C LYS A 7 -28.68 19.17 -37.67
N LYS A 8 -28.00 20.25 -38.03
CA LYS A 8 -26.62 20.51 -37.53
C LYS A 8 -26.61 20.74 -36.02
N ARG A 9 -27.62 21.41 -35.48
CA ARG A 9 -27.76 21.65 -34.04
C ARG A 9 -27.97 20.34 -33.27
N TYR A 10 -28.83 19.45 -33.75
CA TYR A 10 -29.06 18.13 -33.14
C TYR A 10 -27.80 17.25 -33.19
N ILE A 11 -27.05 17.25 -34.28
CA ILE A 11 -25.80 16.50 -34.39
C ILE A 11 -24.77 17.00 -33.37
N ARG A 12 -24.63 18.32 -33.19
CA ARG A 12 -23.72 18.89 -32.17
C ARG A 12 -24.13 18.50 -30.75
N ILE A 13 -25.44 18.52 -30.44
CA ILE A 13 -25.95 18.12 -29.14
C ILE A 13 -25.65 16.63 -28.89
N LEU A 14 -25.88 15.76 -29.88
CA LEU A 14 -25.58 14.34 -29.82
C LEU A 14 -24.09 14.06 -29.58
N ILE A 15 -23.19 14.79 -30.24
CA ILE A 15 -21.76 14.67 -30.06
C ILE A 15 -21.35 15.09 -28.65
N ILE A 16 -21.89 16.18 -28.12
CA ILE A 16 -21.62 16.65 -26.77
C ILE A 16 -22.12 15.62 -25.74
N LEU A 17 -23.31 15.10 -25.89
CA LEU A 17 -23.85 14.06 -25.03
C LEU A 17 -22.98 12.78 -25.04
N LEU A 18 -22.52 12.37 -26.23
CA LEU A 18 -21.61 11.22 -26.36
C LEU A 18 -20.29 11.44 -25.64
N LEU A 19 -19.69 12.64 -25.80
CA LEU A 19 -18.45 13.00 -25.11
C LEU A 19 -18.62 13.02 -23.58
N VAL A 20 -19.73 13.56 -23.08
CA VAL A 20 -20.05 13.58 -21.64
C VAL A 20 -20.20 12.18 -21.08
N THR A 21 -20.87 11.27 -21.81
CA THR A 21 -21.03 9.86 -21.37
C THR A 21 -19.72 9.10 -21.35
N ILE A 22 -18.83 9.32 -22.34
CA ILE A 22 -17.51 8.69 -22.39
C ILE A 22 -16.63 9.19 -21.23
N THR A 23 -16.62 10.49 -20.97
CA THR A 23 -15.82 11.05 -19.87
C THR A 23 -16.34 10.61 -18.50
N ALA A 24 -17.64 10.59 -18.28
CA ALA A 24 -18.24 10.08 -17.04
C ALA A 24 -17.94 8.59 -16.82
N GLY A 25 -18.02 7.79 -17.87
CA GLY A 25 -17.66 6.36 -17.83
C GLY A 25 -16.20 6.14 -17.49
N ALA A 26 -15.28 6.92 -18.07
CA ALA A 26 -13.85 6.84 -17.78
C ALA A 26 -13.56 7.21 -16.32
N ILE A 27 -14.13 8.29 -15.81
CA ILE A 27 -13.96 8.72 -14.40
C ILE A 27 -14.48 7.63 -13.44
N PHE A 28 -15.63 7.03 -13.75
CA PHE A 28 -16.20 5.94 -12.94
C PHE A 28 -15.30 4.70 -12.93
N MET A 29 -14.77 4.29 -14.08
CA MET A 29 -13.84 3.17 -14.18
C MET A 29 -12.54 3.44 -13.40
N PHE A 30 -11.94 4.62 -13.52
CA PHE A 30 -10.75 5.00 -12.75
C PHE A 30 -11.03 4.99 -11.24
N SER A 31 -12.17 5.47 -10.81
CA SER A 31 -12.58 5.44 -9.40
C SER A 31 -12.74 4.01 -8.89
N MET A 32 -13.33 3.10 -9.68
CA MET A 32 -13.48 1.69 -9.28
C MET A 32 -12.14 0.95 -9.23
N LEU A 33 -11.24 1.21 -10.19
CA LEU A 33 -9.89 0.63 -10.19
C LEU A 33 -9.09 1.09 -8.98
N GLY A 34 -9.15 2.37 -8.62
CA GLY A 34 -8.48 2.92 -7.43
C GLY A 34 -8.96 2.24 -6.14
N LYS A 35 -10.27 2.09 -5.97
CA LYS A 35 -10.86 1.39 -4.81
C LYS A 35 -10.49 -0.09 -4.74
N SER A 36 -10.38 -0.76 -5.88
CA SER A 36 -9.96 -2.16 -5.97
C SER A 36 -8.49 -2.33 -5.55
N GLN A 37 -7.60 -1.45 -5.98
CA GLN A 37 -6.19 -1.45 -5.58
C GLN A 37 -6.03 -1.15 -4.09
N GLU A 38 -6.75 -0.16 -3.58
CA GLU A 38 -6.72 0.23 -2.17
C GLU A 38 -7.19 -0.91 -1.26
N ARG A 39 -8.29 -1.61 -1.63
CA ARG A 39 -8.77 -2.78 -0.89
C ARG A 39 -7.73 -3.90 -0.87
N ARG A 40 -7.11 -4.19 -2.01
CA ARG A 40 -6.05 -5.20 -2.10
C ARG A 40 -4.84 -4.80 -1.25
N ASN A 41 -4.38 -3.56 -1.35
CA ASN A 41 -3.27 -3.09 -0.54
C ASN A 41 -3.59 -3.22 0.94
N ARG A 42 -4.79 -2.83 1.39
CA ARG A 42 -5.21 -2.97 2.79
C ARG A 42 -5.17 -4.43 3.28
N GLU A 43 -5.60 -5.38 2.46
CA GLU A 43 -5.53 -6.81 2.81
C GLU A 43 -4.08 -7.26 3.05
N TYR A 44 -3.16 -6.89 2.15
CA TYR A 44 -1.73 -7.18 2.31
C TYR A 44 -1.12 -6.45 3.50
N GLU A 45 -1.45 -5.19 3.71
CA GLU A 45 -0.94 -4.38 4.82
C GLU A 45 -1.34 -4.95 6.18
N VAL A 46 -2.61 -5.33 6.36
CA VAL A 46 -3.10 -5.98 7.58
C VAL A 46 -2.40 -7.32 7.81
N SER A 47 -2.25 -8.13 6.76
CA SER A 47 -1.53 -9.40 6.82
C SER A 47 -0.05 -9.22 7.16
N LEU A 48 0.62 -8.22 6.57
CA LEU A 48 2.02 -7.90 6.86
C LEU A 48 2.22 -7.48 8.32
N VAL A 49 1.36 -6.60 8.85
CA VAL A 49 1.44 -6.16 10.25
C VAL A 49 1.33 -7.36 11.20
N ASN A 50 0.39 -8.28 10.94
CA ASN A 50 0.26 -9.50 11.74
C ASN A 50 1.54 -10.37 11.66
N ALA A 51 2.09 -10.55 10.47
CA ALA A 51 3.33 -11.30 10.28
C ALA A 51 4.51 -10.65 11.01
N LEU A 52 4.65 -9.33 10.96
CA LEU A 52 5.70 -8.60 11.67
C LEU A 52 5.54 -8.67 13.19
N LYS A 53 4.32 -8.58 13.70
CA LYS A 53 4.03 -8.78 15.14
C LYS A 53 4.40 -10.19 15.62
N ASN A 54 4.26 -11.19 14.76
CA ASN A 54 4.68 -12.56 15.06
C ASN A 54 6.20 -12.76 14.94
N SER A 55 6.90 -11.89 14.20
CA SER A 55 8.34 -11.98 13.94
C SER A 55 9.19 -11.22 14.94
N TYR A 56 8.67 -10.09 15.44
CA TYR A 56 9.42 -9.15 16.26
C TYR A 56 8.67 -8.74 17.51
N GLN A 57 9.38 -8.66 18.63
CA GLN A 57 8.87 -8.18 19.90
C GLN A 57 9.09 -6.67 20.08
N GLY A 58 8.24 -6.06 20.90
CA GLY A 58 8.42 -4.67 21.29
C GLY A 58 8.12 -3.66 20.18
N ILE A 59 7.34 -4.03 19.16
CA ILE A 59 6.89 -3.07 18.14
C ILE A 59 5.92 -2.10 18.81
N LYS A 60 6.13 -0.80 18.56
CA LYS A 60 5.26 0.29 18.99
C LYS A 60 4.39 0.83 17.84
N GLU A 61 5.01 1.06 16.69
CA GLU A 61 4.37 1.61 15.50
C GLU A 61 4.95 0.99 14.23
N ILE A 62 4.09 0.75 13.25
CA ILE A 62 4.47 0.41 11.88
C ILE A 62 3.86 1.44 10.94
N LYS A 63 4.69 2.04 10.08
CA LYS A 63 4.27 2.89 8.96
C LYS A 63 4.56 2.16 7.67
N ILE A 64 3.54 2.06 6.79
CA ILE A 64 3.63 1.40 5.49
C ILE A 64 3.63 2.46 4.39
N MET A 65 4.53 2.33 3.44
CA MET A 65 4.76 3.29 2.35
C MET A 65 4.95 2.56 1.04
N ASP A 66 4.63 3.23 -0.07
CA ASP A 66 4.94 2.81 -1.44
C ASP A 66 4.56 1.36 -1.77
N PRO A 67 3.29 0.93 -1.54
CA PRO A 67 2.86 -0.42 -1.82
C PRO A 67 2.88 -0.69 -3.32
N TYR A 68 3.45 -1.82 -3.71
CA TYR A 68 3.54 -2.26 -5.08
C TYR A 68 3.09 -3.71 -5.21
N TYR A 69 2.09 -3.96 -6.05
CA TYR A 69 1.64 -5.30 -6.41
C TYR A 69 2.28 -5.72 -7.72
N ASN A 70 3.00 -6.83 -7.70
CA ASN A 70 3.53 -7.44 -8.91
C ASN A 70 2.47 -8.40 -9.48
N ASP A 71 2.26 -8.37 -10.82
CA ASP A 71 1.35 -9.28 -11.53
C ASP A 71 1.73 -10.76 -11.42
N LYS A 72 2.93 -11.05 -10.93
CA LYS A 72 3.29 -12.43 -10.54
C LYS A 72 2.43 -12.86 -9.35
N PRO A 73 1.75 -14.02 -9.42
CA PRO A 73 0.79 -14.45 -8.41
C PRO A 73 1.33 -14.35 -6.98
N GLY A 74 0.63 -13.62 -6.12
CA GLY A 74 0.88 -13.52 -4.69
C GLY A 74 2.11 -12.72 -4.27
N SER A 75 2.68 -11.89 -5.14
CA SER A 75 3.82 -11.02 -4.80
C SER A 75 3.36 -9.58 -4.58
N TRP A 76 3.60 -9.07 -3.40
CA TRP A 76 3.36 -7.68 -3.01
C TRP A 76 4.55 -7.18 -2.19
N SER A 77 4.92 -5.93 -2.36
CA SER A 77 6.03 -5.31 -1.66
C SER A 77 5.70 -3.89 -1.23
N CYS A 78 6.39 -3.42 -0.22
CA CYS A 78 6.29 -2.04 0.25
C CYS A 78 7.58 -1.62 0.96
N ASP A 79 7.69 -0.34 1.25
CA ASP A 79 8.62 0.16 2.25
C ASP A 79 7.90 0.25 3.60
N ILE A 80 8.58 -0.12 4.67
CA ILE A 80 8.05 0.02 6.04
C ILE A 80 9.04 0.77 6.93
N SER A 81 8.48 1.49 7.89
CA SER A 81 9.23 2.01 9.04
C SER A 81 8.67 1.37 10.29
N VAL A 82 9.53 0.69 11.05
CA VAL A 82 9.16 0.02 12.29
C VAL A 82 9.83 0.75 13.45
N GLN A 83 9.03 1.24 14.38
CA GLN A 83 9.47 1.83 15.63
C GLN A 83 9.26 0.84 16.78
N PHE A 84 10.30 0.62 17.57
CA PHE A 84 10.27 -0.23 18.75
C PHE A 84 10.09 0.58 20.06
N ASN A 85 9.72 -0.10 21.13
CA ASN A 85 9.51 0.52 22.45
C ASN A 85 10.76 1.13 23.05
N ASP A 86 11.95 0.66 22.66
CA ASP A 86 13.26 1.20 23.05
C ASP A 86 13.68 2.43 22.23
N SER A 87 12.76 3.01 21.46
CA SER A 87 12.93 4.16 20.58
C SER A 87 13.81 3.91 19.35
N GLN A 88 14.24 2.67 19.10
CA GLN A 88 14.90 2.33 17.85
C GLN A 88 13.89 2.33 16.70
N THR A 89 14.28 2.86 15.57
CA THR A 89 13.45 2.90 14.35
C THR A 89 14.29 2.44 13.18
N ILE A 90 13.73 1.57 12.35
CA ILE A 90 14.35 1.15 11.10
C ILE A 90 13.37 1.29 9.94
N THR A 91 13.92 1.57 8.75
CA THR A 91 13.14 1.68 7.51
C THR A 91 13.77 0.80 6.44
N TYR A 92 12.98 -0.09 5.87
CA TYR A 92 13.45 -1.04 4.86
C TYR A 92 12.35 -1.47 3.92
N GLY A 93 12.73 -2.01 2.75
CA GLY A 93 11.81 -2.64 1.83
C GLY A 93 11.49 -4.07 2.23
N ILE A 94 10.27 -4.53 2.03
CA ILE A 94 9.84 -5.89 2.37
C ILE A 94 8.90 -6.46 1.30
N ASN A 95 9.09 -7.74 0.99
CA ASN A 95 8.14 -8.51 0.21
C ASN A 95 7.22 -9.29 1.14
N HIS A 96 5.93 -9.37 0.80
CA HIS A 96 4.97 -10.11 1.61
C HIS A 96 4.00 -10.92 0.75
N ARG A 97 3.57 -12.05 1.32
CA ARG A 97 2.51 -12.91 0.79
C ARG A 97 1.45 -13.12 1.86
N LEU A 98 0.19 -13.18 1.47
CA LEU A 98 -0.94 -13.39 2.40
C LEU A 98 -0.84 -14.71 3.19
N THR A 99 -0.05 -15.67 2.70
CA THR A 99 0.18 -16.97 3.37
C THR A 99 1.25 -16.91 4.48
N TYR A 100 2.00 -15.80 4.57
CA TYR A 100 3.05 -15.67 5.57
C TYR A 100 2.46 -15.35 6.95
N LYS A 101 2.77 -16.18 7.92
CA LYS A 101 2.42 -15.96 9.34
C LYS A 101 3.49 -15.18 10.08
N GLU A 102 4.72 -15.25 9.60
CA GLU A 102 5.90 -14.50 10.05
C GLU A 102 6.60 -13.95 8.82
N ASN A 103 7.32 -12.85 8.97
CA ASN A 103 8.12 -12.29 7.89
C ASN A 103 9.40 -11.69 8.43
N HIS A 104 10.51 -12.37 8.18
CA HIS A 104 11.87 -11.97 8.55
C HIS A 104 12.66 -11.44 7.35
N ASP A 105 12.04 -11.36 6.18
CA ASP A 105 12.65 -10.80 4.98
C ASP A 105 12.82 -9.28 5.12
N GLY A 106 13.75 -8.74 4.38
CA GLY A 106 13.94 -7.31 4.29
C GLY A 106 15.03 -6.93 3.31
N LEU A 107 14.86 -5.79 2.67
CA LEU A 107 15.87 -5.13 1.86
C LEU A 107 16.27 -3.85 2.61
N MET A 108 17.36 -3.93 3.36
CA MET A 108 17.90 -2.79 4.07
C MET A 108 18.45 -1.76 3.09
N LYS A 109 18.21 -0.49 3.38
CA LYS A 109 18.70 0.65 2.61
C LYS A 109 19.81 1.33 3.40
N GLY A 110 20.98 1.45 2.81
CA GLY A 110 22.15 2.12 3.41
C GLY A 110 23.18 2.43 2.35
N ASN A 111 24.05 3.40 2.64
CA ASN A 111 25.15 3.79 1.75
C ASN A 111 26.39 2.94 1.95
N THR A 112 26.50 2.27 3.09
CA THR A 112 27.63 1.41 3.46
C THR A 112 27.14 0.06 3.99
N ASN A 113 27.99 -0.95 3.94
CA ASN A 113 27.70 -2.27 4.51
C ASN A 113 27.49 -2.18 6.03
N GLU A 114 28.24 -1.32 6.71
CA GLU A 114 28.14 -1.10 8.16
C GLU A 114 26.74 -0.56 8.53
N GLU A 115 26.17 0.36 7.75
CA GLU A 115 24.81 0.86 7.98
C GLU A 115 23.76 -0.24 7.80
N ILE A 116 23.93 -1.09 6.79
CA ILE A 116 23.06 -2.23 6.51
C ILE A 116 23.15 -3.26 7.65
N ASP A 117 24.35 -3.60 8.10
CA ASP A 117 24.58 -4.54 9.19
C ASP A 117 24.02 -4.04 10.54
N GLN A 118 24.09 -2.73 10.78
CA GLN A 118 23.47 -2.12 11.96
C GLN A 118 21.95 -2.27 11.95
N GLN A 119 21.31 -2.05 10.81
CA GLN A 119 19.86 -2.21 10.68
C GLN A 119 19.44 -3.68 10.89
N TRP A 120 20.14 -4.62 10.29
CA TRP A 120 19.91 -6.05 10.56
C TRP A 120 20.09 -6.40 12.02
N SER A 121 21.11 -5.85 12.67
CA SER A 121 21.40 -6.04 14.10
C SER A 121 20.23 -5.55 14.98
N ILE A 122 19.57 -4.45 14.62
CA ILE A 122 18.38 -3.97 15.34
C ILE A 122 17.24 -5.00 15.22
N LEU A 123 16.93 -5.50 14.01
CA LEU A 123 15.89 -6.52 13.84
C LEU A 123 16.20 -7.81 14.59
N GLN A 124 17.45 -8.27 14.55
CA GLN A 124 17.86 -9.49 15.24
C GLN A 124 17.70 -9.41 16.76
N LYS A 125 17.95 -8.24 17.36
CA LYS A 125 17.71 -8.00 18.80
C LYS A 125 16.24 -8.06 19.19
N HIS A 126 15.36 -7.80 18.25
CA HIS A 126 13.92 -7.76 18.48
C HIS A 126 13.20 -9.02 17.97
N ILE A 127 13.91 -10.09 17.61
CA ILE A 127 13.25 -11.36 17.25
C ILE A 127 12.39 -11.82 18.42
N GLY A 128 11.11 -12.12 18.11
CA GLY A 128 10.12 -12.51 19.10
C GLY A 128 8.71 -12.15 18.67
N LYS A 129 7.83 -11.92 19.62
CA LYS A 129 6.42 -11.63 19.33
C LYS A 129 5.94 -10.38 20.07
N THR A 130 5.20 -9.54 19.37
CA THR A 130 4.48 -8.40 19.95
C THR A 130 3.03 -8.80 20.24
N GLU A 131 2.67 -8.96 21.50
CA GLU A 131 1.31 -9.32 21.93
C GLU A 131 0.40 -8.10 22.05
N SER A 132 0.97 -6.92 22.32
CA SER A 132 0.21 -5.69 22.49
C SER A 132 -0.35 -5.18 21.18
N THR A 133 -1.41 -4.38 21.28
CA THR A 133 -1.91 -3.55 20.18
C THR A 133 -0.88 -2.49 19.82
N ILE A 134 -0.67 -2.26 18.54
CA ILE A 134 0.29 -1.29 18.00
C ILE A 134 -0.42 -0.26 17.11
N LEU A 135 0.19 0.90 16.96
CA LEU A 135 -0.26 1.90 15.99
C LEU A 135 0.20 1.50 14.57
N VAL A 136 -0.71 1.58 13.62
CA VAL A 136 -0.40 1.33 12.20
C VAL A 136 -0.78 2.55 11.37
N ARG A 137 0.17 3.02 10.56
CA ARG A 137 -0.08 4.03 9.53
C ARG A 137 -0.06 3.36 8.17
N TYR A 138 -1.21 3.24 7.58
CA TYR A 138 -1.39 2.60 6.28
C TYR A 138 -0.94 3.49 5.13
N SER A 139 -0.65 2.89 3.97
CA SER A 139 -0.11 3.61 2.81
C SER A 139 -1.04 4.68 2.23
N ASN A 140 -2.35 4.56 2.44
CA ASN A 140 -3.34 5.57 2.05
C ASN A 140 -3.47 6.76 3.02
N GLY A 141 -2.64 6.81 4.07
CA GLY A 141 -2.64 7.86 5.09
C GLY A 141 -3.59 7.63 6.26
N GLU A 142 -4.41 6.58 6.23
CA GLU A 142 -5.23 6.20 7.38
C GLU A 142 -4.39 5.64 8.53
N THR A 143 -4.88 5.79 9.73
CA THR A 143 -4.28 5.20 10.94
C THR A 143 -5.25 4.21 11.56
N GLY A 144 -4.71 3.17 12.17
CA GLY A 144 -5.48 2.16 12.90
C GLY A 144 -4.65 1.53 14.00
N GLU A 145 -5.29 0.66 14.76
CA GLU A 145 -4.65 -0.15 15.80
C GLU A 145 -4.83 -1.64 15.46
N GLN A 146 -3.80 -2.42 15.67
CA GLN A 146 -3.77 -3.86 15.37
C GLN A 146 -3.10 -4.69 16.44
#